data_daf5225f8f1f9ea50f74d503ad8c2d0a
#
_entry.id   daf5225f8f1f9ea50f74d503ad8c2d0a
#
_cell.length_a   1.000
_cell.length_b   1.000
_cell.length_c   1.000
_cell.angle_alpha   90.00
_cell.angle_beta   90.00
_cell.angle_gamma   90.00
#
_symmetry.space_group_name_H-M   'P 1'
#
loop_
_entity.id
_entity.type
_entity.pdbx_description
1 polymer ?
#
loop_
_entity_poly.entity_id
_entity_poly.type
_entity_poly.pdbx_seq_one_letter_code
_entity_poly.pdbx_strand_id
1 'polypeptide(L)'
;PIETAYMKIGIGKYVAGVSVTGVDPEVFEKFGYELREGRNLAGNDKYAILFGRNVPMWFYNPYSSTGGYSESGEPPVDVISNRLKLTADQNYGERYKSDNSGGEKVDYIIYDAQGIGILENENDDTSYTAYMNIETVKKINEETAKAQGNYQSKKKEYTNAKVYVEDIDMVKSISTSIKDMGLQSFSLNDMLDEMKKTSGMIQAVLGGIGAVSMLVAALGISNTMIMSIYERTKEIGIMKVIGANIRDIKYLFLFEAAFIGFLGGIIGLILSYGLSYILNT
;
A
#
# COMPACT_ATOMS: atom_id res chain seq x y z
N PRO A 1 21.71 6.06 4.39
CA PRO A 1 21.32 5.28 5.56
C PRO A 1 20.22 5.97 6.34
N ILE A 2 19.33 5.19 6.95
CA ILE A 2 18.30 5.65 7.87
C ILE A 2 18.37 4.85 9.16
N GLU A 3 17.98 5.48 10.26
CA GLU A 3 17.86 4.89 11.59
C GLU A 3 16.46 5.21 12.12
N THR A 4 15.75 4.26 12.69
CA THR A 4 14.38 4.47 13.16
C THR A 4 14.27 4.23 14.64
N ALA A 5 13.52 5.09 15.32
CA ALA A 5 13.14 4.95 16.72
C ALA A 5 11.65 5.18 16.89
N TYR A 6 10.98 4.36 17.69
CA TYR A 6 9.60 4.63 18.06
C TYR A 6 9.58 5.43 19.37
N MET A 7 9.03 6.63 19.30
CA MET A 7 9.13 7.62 20.37
C MET A 7 7.75 8.10 20.81
N LYS A 8 7.65 8.54 22.06
CA LYS A 8 6.50 9.27 22.57
C LYS A 8 6.83 10.76 22.60
N ILE A 9 5.96 11.57 22.02
CA ILE A 9 6.09 13.03 22.02
C ILE A 9 4.97 13.61 22.88
N GLY A 10 5.34 14.51 23.81
CA GLY A 10 4.39 15.21 24.67
C GLY A 10 4.39 16.71 24.43
N ILE A 11 3.19 17.31 24.38
CA ILE A 11 2.96 18.75 24.31
C ILE A 11 1.90 19.12 25.35
N GLY A 12 2.32 19.65 26.49
CA GLY A 12 1.40 19.95 27.60
C GLY A 12 0.67 18.69 28.07
N LYS A 13 -0.65 18.62 27.85
CA LYS A 13 -1.50 17.47 28.20
C LYS A 13 -1.69 16.47 27.05
N TYR A 14 -1.19 16.78 25.85
CA TYR A 14 -1.34 15.93 24.68
C TYR A 14 -0.10 15.09 24.47
N VAL A 15 -0.32 13.85 24.00
CA VAL A 15 0.75 12.91 23.68
C VAL A 15 0.49 12.24 22.34
N ALA A 16 1.57 11.83 21.67
CA ALA A 16 1.49 11.03 20.43
C ALA A 16 2.62 10.00 20.42
N GLY A 17 2.32 8.76 20.00
CA GLY A 17 3.34 7.78 19.65
C GLY A 17 3.71 7.92 18.19
N VAL A 18 4.98 8.12 17.87
CA VAL A 18 5.44 8.47 16.52
C VAL A 18 6.68 7.66 16.17
N SER A 19 6.73 7.16 14.94
CA SER A 19 7.95 6.63 14.36
C SER A 19 8.84 7.80 13.92
N VAL A 20 10.02 7.91 14.52
CA VAL A 20 11.01 8.94 14.20
C VAL A 20 12.11 8.31 13.35
N THR A 21 12.28 8.82 12.14
CA THR A 21 13.33 8.36 11.22
C THR A 21 14.48 9.37 11.21
N GLY A 22 15.65 8.88 11.60
CA GLY A 22 16.90 9.61 11.49
C GLY A 22 17.40 9.62 10.06
N VAL A 23 17.62 10.82 9.52
CA VAL A 23 18.09 11.04 8.16
C VAL A 23 19.29 11.99 8.17
N ASP A 24 20.12 11.89 7.14
CA ASP A 24 21.12 12.90 6.86
C ASP A 24 20.43 14.10 6.22
N PRO A 25 20.46 15.30 6.82
CA PRO A 25 19.75 16.47 6.32
C PRO A 25 20.14 16.88 4.90
N GLU A 26 21.43 16.79 4.53
CA GLU A 26 21.90 17.16 3.20
C GLU A 26 21.40 16.21 2.11
N VAL A 27 21.28 14.91 2.46
CA VAL A 27 20.71 13.89 1.57
C VAL A 27 19.21 14.01 1.51
N PHE A 28 18.55 14.27 2.66
CA PHE A 28 17.09 14.39 2.75
C PHE A 28 16.54 15.53 1.90
N GLU A 29 17.24 16.67 1.84
CA GLU A 29 16.88 17.81 1.00
C GLU A 29 16.80 17.44 -0.49
N LYS A 30 17.66 16.53 -0.96
CA LYS A 30 17.68 16.06 -2.38
C LYS A 30 16.44 15.26 -2.78
N PHE A 31 15.67 14.74 -1.81
CA PHE A 31 14.39 14.07 -2.10
C PHE A 31 13.29 15.06 -2.51
N GLY A 32 13.49 16.37 -2.32
CA GLY A 32 12.59 17.41 -2.82
C GLY A 32 11.21 17.41 -2.16
N TYR A 33 11.09 16.95 -0.92
CA TYR A 33 9.84 16.99 -0.20
C TYR A 33 9.38 18.41 0.06
N GLU A 34 8.15 18.72 -0.33
CA GLU A 34 7.56 20.04 -0.14
C GLU A 34 7.18 20.26 1.33
N LEU A 35 7.37 21.50 1.80
CA LEU A 35 7.02 21.93 3.14
C LEU A 35 5.66 22.64 3.11
N ARG A 36 4.78 22.23 4.00
CA ARG A 36 3.53 22.95 4.28
C ARG A 36 3.80 24.18 5.17
N GLU A 37 4.67 24.02 6.16
CA GLU A 37 4.96 25.04 7.14
C GLU A 37 6.35 24.84 7.74
N GLY A 38 7.00 25.92 8.14
CA GLY A 38 8.28 25.89 8.82
C GLY A 38 9.48 25.77 7.88
N ARG A 39 10.50 25.00 8.28
CA ARG A 39 11.73 24.80 7.54
C ARG A 39 12.17 23.33 7.52
N ASN A 40 13.06 23.01 6.62
CA ASN A 40 13.70 21.71 6.53
C ASN A 40 14.77 21.50 7.62
N LEU A 41 15.19 20.24 7.79
CA LEU A 41 16.28 19.85 8.68
C LEU A 41 17.61 20.47 8.21
N ALA A 42 18.43 20.90 9.18
CA ALA A 42 19.79 21.36 8.93
C ALA A 42 20.80 20.45 9.66
N GLY A 43 22.03 20.40 9.17
CA GLY A 43 23.07 19.50 9.70
C GLY A 43 23.42 19.76 11.17
N ASN A 44 23.26 21.00 11.66
CA ASN A 44 23.52 21.39 13.03
C ASN A 44 22.30 21.26 13.97
N ASP A 45 21.15 20.84 13.46
CA ASP A 45 19.93 20.66 14.27
C ASP A 45 20.10 19.50 15.26
N LYS A 46 19.87 19.82 16.55
CA LYS A 46 19.81 18.83 17.63
C LYS A 46 18.40 18.80 18.19
N TYR A 47 17.82 17.61 18.32
CA TYR A 47 16.45 17.42 18.79
C TYR A 47 15.39 18.27 18.08
N ALA A 48 15.65 18.62 16.81
CA ALA A 48 14.69 19.25 15.92
C ALA A 48 13.91 18.20 15.17
N ILE A 49 12.59 18.36 15.09
CA ILE A 49 11.69 17.39 14.49
C ILE A 49 10.95 18.04 13.31
N LEU A 50 11.08 17.41 12.14
CA LEU A 50 10.27 17.70 10.97
C LEU A 50 9.15 16.65 10.89
N PHE A 51 7.91 17.09 10.91
CA PHE A 51 6.75 16.21 10.96
C PHE A 51 6.21 15.89 9.56
N GLY A 52 5.82 14.65 9.35
CA GLY A 52 4.92 14.33 8.24
C GLY A 52 3.55 14.95 8.45
N ARG A 53 2.83 15.21 7.37
CA ARG A 53 1.57 15.97 7.36
C ARG A 53 0.53 15.47 8.36
N ASN A 54 0.42 14.15 8.51
CA ASN A 54 -0.62 13.52 9.32
C ASN A 54 -0.21 13.32 10.79
N VAL A 55 1.07 13.43 11.11
CA VAL A 55 1.59 13.20 12.48
C VAL A 55 0.96 14.14 13.52
N PRO A 56 0.75 15.45 13.24
CA PRO A 56 0.10 16.35 14.21
C PRO A 56 -1.33 15.94 14.58
N MET A 57 -2.03 15.15 13.73
CA MET A 57 -3.37 14.64 14.01
C MET A 57 -3.39 13.52 15.06
N TRP A 58 -2.24 12.88 15.31
CA TRP A 58 -2.14 11.76 16.24
C TRP A 58 -2.01 12.15 17.71
N PHE A 59 -1.88 13.45 17.98
CA PHE A 59 -1.87 13.93 19.34
C PHE A 59 -3.25 13.78 19.97
N TYR A 60 -3.30 13.20 21.14
CA TYR A 60 -4.52 13.00 21.93
C TYR A 60 -4.29 13.32 23.40
N ASN A 61 -5.37 13.61 24.10
CA ASN A 61 -5.33 13.84 25.53
C ASN A 61 -5.74 12.55 26.29
N PRO A 62 -4.81 11.84 26.95
CA PRO A 62 -5.09 10.60 27.66
C PRO A 62 -6.10 10.72 28.80
N TYR A 63 -6.36 11.94 29.24
CA TYR A 63 -7.30 12.25 30.34
C TYR A 63 -8.67 12.71 29.84
N SER A 64 -8.91 12.72 28.53
CA SER A 64 -10.21 13.03 27.96
C SER A 64 -11.18 11.86 28.08
N SER A 65 -12.44 12.18 28.38
CA SER A 65 -13.52 11.18 28.45
C SER A 65 -14.00 10.68 27.08
N THR A 66 -13.65 11.42 25.99
CA THR A 66 -14.10 11.14 24.62
C THR A 66 -13.03 10.45 23.77
N GLY A 67 -12.04 9.77 24.39
CA GLY A 67 -10.95 9.10 23.66
C GLY A 67 -9.86 10.02 23.13
N GLY A 68 -10.03 11.34 23.20
CA GLY A 68 -8.98 12.34 23.07
C GLY A 68 -8.48 12.71 21.68
N TYR A 69 -8.88 12.00 20.62
CA TYR A 69 -8.53 12.39 19.25
C TYR A 69 -9.38 13.56 18.76
N SER A 70 -8.84 14.38 17.87
CA SER A 70 -9.60 15.48 17.26
C SER A 70 -10.63 14.96 16.28
N GLU A 71 -11.91 15.23 16.53
CA GLU A 71 -13.02 14.93 15.61
C GLU A 71 -13.16 15.99 14.50
N SER A 72 -12.48 17.14 14.64
CA SER A 72 -12.63 18.29 13.73
C SER A 72 -11.79 18.20 12.46
N GLY A 73 -10.93 17.18 12.31
CA GLY A 73 -9.98 17.09 11.19
C GLY A 73 -8.83 18.11 11.26
N GLU A 74 -8.73 18.88 12.34
CA GLU A 74 -7.61 19.79 12.62
C GLU A 74 -6.70 19.21 13.72
N PRO A 75 -5.39 19.45 13.66
CA PRO A 75 -4.46 19.01 14.70
C PRO A 75 -4.83 19.66 16.05
N PRO A 76 -4.90 18.89 17.14
CA PRO A 76 -5.30 19.40 18.45
C PRO A 76 -4.25 20.30 19.09
N VAL A 77 -3.04 20.32 18.53
CA VAL A 77 -1.89 21.08 19.01
C VAL A 77 -1.04 21.61 17.87
N ASP A 78 -0.47 22.77 18.04
CA ASP A 78 0.57 23.31 17.17
C ASP A 78 1.91 22.71 17.57
N VAL A 79 2.48 21.91 16.68
CA VAL A 79 3.75 21.19 16.91
C VAL A 79 4.98 22.05 16.68
N ILE A 80 4.86 23.21 16.02
CA ILE A 80 5.98 24.11 15.70
C ILE A 80 6.16 25.16 16.81
N SER A 81 5.08 25.77 17.27
CA SER A 81 5.15 26.87 18.24
C SER A 81 5.37 26.39 19.68
N ASN A 82 5.13 25.13 19.96
CA ASN A 82 5.22 24.57 21.31
C ASN A 82 6.54 23.80 21.54
N ARG A 83 7.00 23.82 22.81
CA ARG A 83 8.10 22.95 23.24
C ARG A 83 7.62 21.53 23.36
N LEU A 84 8.40 20.62 22.83
CA LEU A 84 8.11 19.20 22.80
C LEU A 84 8.96 18.47 23.86
N LYS A 85 8.38 17.44 24.45
CA LYS A 85 9.11 16.44 25.23
C LYS A 85 9.15 15.14 24.42
N LEU A 86 10.34 14.61 24.19
CA LEU A 86 10.56 13.42 23.39
C LEU A 86 11.17 12.34 24.28
N THR A 87 10.62 11.12 24.27
CA THR A 87 11.12 10.01 25.09
C THR A 87 10.83 8.67 24.43
N ALA A 88 11.63 7.65 24.73
CA ALA A 88 11.37 6.27 24.36
C ALA A 88 10.36 5.57 25.30
N ASP A 89 9.98 6.21 26.43
CA ASP A 89 8.96 5.69 27.35
C ASP A 89 7.57 5.75 26.70
N GLN A 90 7.01 4.62 26.33
CA GLN A 90 5.69 4.52 25.70
C GLN A 90 4.54 4.83 26.68
N ASN A 91 4.81 4.81 27.99
CA ASN A 91 3.85 5.17 29.04
C ASN A 91 3.90 6.65 29.43
N TYR A 92 4.78 7.45 28.78
CA TYR A 92 4.90 8.88 29.05
C TYR A 92 3.60 9.61 28.81
N GLY A 93 3.09 10.29 29.83
CA GLY A 93 1.85 11.06 29.76
C GLY A 93 0.57 10.22 29.76
N GLU A 94 0.62 8.90 29.70
CA GLU A 94 -0.55 8.04 29.69
C GLU A 94 -1.24 7.99 31.07
N ARG A 95 -2.58 7.93 31.04
CA ARG A 95 -3.41 7.78 32.25
C ARG A 95 -3.26 6.41 32.88
N TYR A 96 -3.20 5.37 32.05
CA TYR A 96 -3.01 3.99 32.46
C TYR A 96 -1.64 3.53 31.96
N LYS A 97 -0.75 3.24 32.90
CA LYS A 97 0.54 2.64 32.58
C LYS A 97 0.31 1.17 32.28
N SER A 98 0.73 0.72 31.12
CA SER A 98 0.72 -0.69 30.81
C SER A 98 1.85 -1.37 31.59
N ASP A 99 1.50 -2.09 32.64
CA ASP A 99 2.44 -2.94 33.41
C ASP A 99 2.85 -4.21 32.66
N ASN A 100 2.99 -4.15 31.33
CA ASN A 100 3.40 -5.30 30.51
C ASN A 100 4.87 -5.70 30.69
N SER A 101 5.61 -5.01 31.54
CA SER A 101 6.97 -5.40 31.90
C SER A 101 6.97 -5.89 33.35
N GLY A 102 6.86 -7.22 33.54
CA GLY A 102 7.28 -7.87 34.78
C GLY A 102 8.80 -7.74 35.01
N GLY A 103 9.42 -6.67 34.53
CA GLY A 103 10.82 -6.31 34.60
C GLY A 103 11.08 -5.04 35.37
N GLU A 104 12.34 -4.79 35.70
CA GLU A 104 12.83 -3.60 36.39
C GLU A 104 12.32 -2.32 35.73
N LYS A 105 11.98 -1.34 36.57
CA LYS A 105 11.52 -0.02 36.11
C LYS A 105 12.66 0.65 35.33
N VAL A 106 12.49 0.76 34.01
CA VAL A 106 13.46 1.43 33.13
C VAL A 106 13.32 2.92 33.27
N ASP A 107 14.42 3.61 33.56
CA ASP A 107 14.48 5.07 33.69
C ASP A 107 14.82 5.67 32.31
N TYR A 108 13.79 6.00 31.53
CA TYR A 108 13.95 6.59 30.20
C TYR A 108 14.28 8.08 30.28
N ILE A 109 15.16 8.53 29.39
CA ILE A 109 15.54 9.93 29.27
C ILE A 109 14.43 10.69 28.56
N ILE A 110 14.16 11.90 29.03
CA ILE A 110 13.24 12.85 28.39
C ILE A 110 14.08 13.97 27.77
N TYR A 111 13.95 14.16 26.46
CA TYR A 111 14.66 15.18 25.72
C TYR A 111 13.74 16.37 25.45
N ASP A 112 14.29 17.57 25.58
CA ASP A 112 13.65 18.78 25.09
C ASP A 112 13.84 18.88 23.57
N ALA A 113 12.74 18.89 22.84
CA ALA A 113 12.73 18.93 21.39
C ALA A 113 11.92 20.11 20.86
N GLN A 114 12.10 20.43 19.60
CA GLN A 114 11.38 21.49 18.90
C GLN A 114 10.88 21.00 17.54
N GLY A 115 9.63 21.24 17.22
CA GLY A 115 9.10 21.09 15.87
C GLY A 115 9.60 22.24 14.99
N ILE A 116 10.11 21.91 13.81
CA ILE A 116 10.72 22.89 12.90
C ILE A 116 9.95 23.05 11.59
N GLY A 117 9.10 22.09 11.25
CA GLY A 117 8.29 22.15 10.04
C GLY A 117 7.36 20.96 9.92
N ILE A 118 6.47 21.05 8.94
CA ILE A 118 5.51 20.02 8.55
C ILE A 118 5.61 19.82 7.04
N LEU A 119 5.73 18.57 6.58
CA LEU A 119 5.72 18.22 5.16
C LEU A 119 4.31 18.35 4.57
N GLU A 120 4.24 18.69 3.28
CA GLU A 120 2.96 18.83 2.56
C GLU A 120 2.44 17.52 2.00
N ASN A 121 3.31 16.53 1.75
CA ASN A 121 2.92 15.27 1.12
C ASN A 121 1.77 14.57 1.84
N GLU A 122 0.73 14.23 1.07
CA GLU A 122 -0.38 13.38 1.51
C GLU A 122 -0.19 11.95 0.97
N ASN A 123 -0.64 10.95 1.67
CA ASN A 123 -0.77 9.57 1.17
C ASN A 123 0.53 8.82 0.80
N ASP A 124 1.67 9.25 1.31
CA ASP A 124 2.92 8.51 1.22
C ASP A 124 3.48 8.18 2.62
N ASP A 125 4.53 7.35 2.68
CA ASP A 125 5.19 6.99 3.94
C ASP A 125 5.68 8.19 4.73
N THR A 126 5.95 9.31 4.05
CA THR A 126 6.47 10.52 4.68
C THR A 126 5.41 11.24 5.50
N SER A 127 4.13 11.09 5.12
CA SER A 127 2.99 11.72 5.81
C SER A 127 2.82 11.22 7.26
N TYR A 128 3.27 9.99 7.51
CA TYR A 128 3.06 9.27 8.78
C TYR A 128 4.33 9.12 9.61
N THR A 129 5.39 9.82 9.26
CA THR A 129 6.71 9.70 9.89
C THR A 129 7.20 11.07 10.36
N ALA A 130 7.89 11.11 11.49
CA ALA A 130 8.65 12.29 11.90
C ALA A 130 10.14 12.08 11.54
N TYR A 131 10.84 13.16 11.22
CA TYR A 131 12.23 13.11 10.80
C TYR A 131 13.10 13.93 11.74
N MET A 132 14.29 13.40 12.02
CA MET A 132 15.33 14.06 12.82
C MET A 132 16.70 13.80 12.18
N ASN A 133 17.70 14.53 12.65
CA ASN A 133 19.08 14.23 12.28
C ASN A 133 19.47 12.82 12.76
N ILE A 134 20.05 12.02 11.86
CA ILE A 134 20.41 10.63 12.10
C ILE A 134 21.32 10.42 13.31
N GLU A 135 22.27 11.32 13.54
CA GLU A 135 23.16 11.23 14.69
C GLU A 135 22.42 11.42 16.02
N THR A 136 21.37 12.24 16.03
CA THR A 136 20.50 12.41 17.20
C THR A 136 19.71 11.14 17.48
N VAL A 137 19.12 10.52 16.43
CA VAL A 137 18.33 9.29 16.60
C VAL A 137 19.22 8.12 17.05
N LYS A 138 20.43 7.98 16.51
CA LYS A 138 21.41 6.99 16.97
C LYS A 138 21.73 7.16 18.45
N LYS A 139 21.99 8.40 18.85
CA LYS A 139 22.28 8.71 20.26
C LYS A 139 21.11 8.30 21.17
N ILE A 140 19.88 8.64 20.80
CA ILE A 140 18.67 8.25 21.53
C ILE A 140 18.54 6.73 21.62
N ASN A 141 18.74 5.99 20.50
CA ASN A 141 18.69 4.54 20.47
C ASN A 141 19.75 3.92 21.39
N GLU A 142 20.99 4.42 21.38
CA GLU A 142 22.06 3.94 22.24
C GLU A 142 21.75 4.18 23.73
N GLU A 143 21.26 5.37 24.07
CA GLU A 143 20.89 5.73 25.44
C GLU A 143 19.69 4.91 25.93
N THR A 144 18.72 4.66 25.06
CA THR A 144 17.56 3.80 25.34
C THR A 144 17.99 2.35 25.57
N ALA A 145 18.86 1.80 24.71
CA ALA A 145 19.39 0.45 24.85
C ALA A 145 20.19 0.26 26.15
N LYS A 146 20.96 1.32 26.56
CA LYS A 146 21.67 1.31 27.87
C LYS A 146 20.68 1.29 29.04
N ALA A 147 19.63 2.10 28.98
CA ALA A 147 18.60 2.17 30.02
C ALA A 147 17.85 0.84 30.17
N GLN A 148 17.62 0.13 29.05
CA GLN A 148 16.97 -1.18 29.04
C GLN A 148 17.89 -2.35 29.41
N GLY A 149 19.17 -2.12 29.70
CA GLY A 149 20.14 -3.18 29.98
C GLY A 149 20.53 -4.03 28.76
N ASN A 150 20.05 -3.70 27.58
CA ASN A 150 20.25 -4.43 26.32
C ASN A 150 21.39 -3.88 25.46
N TYR A 151 22.28 -3.08 26.05
CA TYR A 151 23.38 -2.49 25.32
C TYR A 151 24.41 -3.56 24.94
N GLN A 152 24.30 -4.07 23.72
CA GLN A 152 25.40 -4.74 23.04
C GLN A 152 26.11 -3.68 22.20
N SER A 153 27.43 -3.56 22.37
CA SER A 153 28.27 -2.75 21.51
C SER A 153 28.14 -3.25 20.05
N LYS A 154 27.10 -2.83 19.37
CA LYS A 154 26.89 -3.18 17.96
C LYS A 154 27.91 -2.45 17.12
N LYS A 155 28.54 -3.16 16.19
CA LYS A 155 29.19 -2.55 15.02
C LYS A 155 28.23 -1.53 14.41
N LYS A 156 28.77 -0.43 13.89
CA LYS A 156 28.00 0.62 13.16
C LYS A 156 27.41 0.02 11.87
N GLU A 157 26.38 -0.78 12.00
CA GLU A 157 25.68 -1.39 10.87
C GLU A 157 24.33 -0.69 10.72
N TYR A 158 24.06 -0.20 9.51
CA TYR A 158 22.75 0.33 9.18
C TYR A 158 21.84 -0.80 8.74
N THR A 159 20.61 -0.81 9.24
CA THR A 159 19.62 -1.84 8.89
C THR A 159 18.92 -1.51 7.57
N ASN A 160 18.74 -0.24 7.28
CA ASN A 160 18.00 0.24 6.11
C ASN A 160 18.70 1.43 5.45
N ALA A 161 18.45 1.56 4.14
CA ALA A 161 18.84 2.73 3.37
C ALA A 161 17.72 3.11 2.39
N LYS A 162 17.44 4.39 2.25
CA LYS A 162 16.64 4.93 1.13
C LYS A 162 17.60 5.39 0.04
N VAL A 163 17.34 4.96 -1.20
CA VAL A 163 18.11 5.34 -2.38
C VAL A 163 17.21 6.22 -3.25
N TYR A 164 17.62 7.44 -3.48
CA TYR A 164 16.97 8.33 -4.42
C TYR A 164 17.52 8.10 -5.83
N VAL A 165 16.65 8.00 -6.81
CA VAL A 165 16.97 7.78 -8.22
C VAL A 165 16.25 8.86 -9.02
N GLU A 166 17.00 9.70 -9.77
CA GLU A 166 16.44 10.80 -10.55
C GLU A 166 15.56 10.31 -11.71
N ASP A 167 15.98 9.21 -12.34
CA ASP A 167 15.29 8.65 -13.51
C ASP A 167 14.56 7.37 -13.14
N ILE A 168 13.25 7.37 -13.31
CA ILE A 168 12.38 6.23 -13.01
C ILE A 168 12.76 4.97 -13.81
N ASP A 169 13.29 5.14 -15.02
CA ASP A 169 13.71 4.03 -15.87
C ASP A 169 14.95 3.32 -15.32
N MET A 170 15.77 4.01 -14.54
CA MET A 170 16.94 3.46 -13.87
C MET A 170 16.64 2.69 -12.58
N VAL A 171 15.46 2.87 -12.00
CA VAL A 171 15.08 2.23 -10.72
C VAL A 171 15.23 0.72 -10.78
N LYS A 172 14.79 0.10 -11.87
CA LYS A 172 14.87 -1.36 -12.04
C LYS A 172 16.31 -1.87 -12.12
N SER A 173 17.17 -1.17 -12.83
CA SER A 173 18.59 -1.56 -12.97
C SER A 173 19.35 -1.40 -11.66
N ILE A 174 19.10 -0.32 -10.93
CA ILE A 174 19.68 -0.05 -9.61
C ILE A 174 19.19 -1.07 -8.58
N SER A 175 17.87 -1.36 -8.55
CA SER A 175 17.29 -2.39 -7.70
C SER A 175 17.93 -3.77 -7.94
N THR A 176 18.16 -4.13 -9.21
CA THR A 176 18.84 -5.37 -9.57
C THR A 176 20.28 -5.37 -9.06
N SER A 177 21.03 -4.29 -9.28
CA SER A 177 22.41 -4.17 -8.80
C SER A 177 22.53 -4.30 -7.28
N ILE A 178 21.55 -3.73 -6.53
CA ILE A 178 21.49 -3.86 -5.07
C ILE A 178 21.21 -5.33 -4.67
N LYS A 179 20.33 -6.03 -5.37
CA LYS A 179 20.03 -7.45 -5.14
C LYS A 179 21.25 -8.34 -5.45
N ASP A 180 22.00 -8.01 -6.49
CA ASP A 180 23.23 -8.73 -6.86
C ASP A 180 24.35 -8.58 -5.82
N MET A 181 24.34 -7.50 -5.03
CA MET A 181 25.23 -7.33 -3.86
C MET A 181 24.80 -8.17 -2.64
N GLY A 182 23.73 -8.97 -2.75
CA GLY A 182 23.19 -9.78 -1.64
C GLY A 182 22.29 -9.00 -0.67
N LEU A 183 21.90 -7.78 -1.02
CA LEU A 183 20.99 -6.94 -0.22
C LEU A 183 19.55 -7.09 -0.71
N GLN A 184 18.61 -6.85 0.18
CA GLN A 184 17.20 -6.77 -0.20
C GLN A 184 16.92 -5.36 -0.73
N SER A 185 16.26 -5.27 -1.87
CA SER A 185 15.77 -4.02 -2.44
C SER A 185 14.27 -4.13 -2.65
N PHE A 186 13.58 -3.09 -2.27
CA PHE A 186 12.15 -2.94 -2.50
C PHE A 186 11.88 -1.61 -3.23
N SER A 187 11.19 -1.68 -4.34
CA SER A 187 10.79 -0.51 -5.12
C SER A 187 9.32 -0.59 -5.50
N LEU A 188 8.71 0.55 -5.81
CA LEU A 188 7.33 0.60 -6.31
C LEU A 188 7.19 -0.22 -7.61
N ASN A 189 8.21 -0.26 -8.45
CA ASN A 189 8.22 -1.07 -9.67
C ASN A 189 8.14 -2.57 -9.36
N ASP A 190 8.83 -3.06 -8.32
CA ASP A 190 8.73 -4.47 -7.89
C ASP A 190 7.29 -4.80 -7.46
N MET A 191 6.64 -3.88 -6.73
CA MET A 191 5.24 -4.04 -6.31
C MET A 191 4.28 -4.07 -7.50
N LEU A 192 4.48 -3.19 -8.48
CA LEU A 192 3.68 -3.17 -9.70
C LEU A 192 3.87 -4.44 -10.54
N ASP A 193 5.09 -4.96 -10.62
CA ASP A 193 5.39 -6.21 -11.32
C ASP A 193 4.73 -7.43 -10.62
N GLU A 194 4.72 -7.46 -9.29
CA GLU A 194 4.00 -8.49 -8.53
C GLU A 194 2.47 -8.41 -8.70
N MET A 195 1.92 -7.19 -8.68
CA MET A 195 0.49 -6.98 -8.93
C MET A 195 0.09 -7.44 -10.34
N LYS A 196 0.89 -7.12 -11.36
CA LYS A 196 0.68 -7.57 -12.75
C LYS A 196 0.74 -9.09 -12.85
N LYS A 197 1.72 -9.71 -12.20
CA LYS A 197 1.87 -11.18 -12.17
C LYS A 197 0.67 -11.85 -11.51
N THR A 198 0.23 -11.34 -10.37
CA THR A 198 -0.95 -11.85 -9.65
C THR A 198 -2.23 -11.68 -10.49
N SER A 199 -2.42 -10.50 -11.09
CA SER A 199 -3.55 -10.25 -12.00
C SER A 199 -3.52 -11.17 -13.21
N GLY A 200 -2.34 -11.39 -13.79
CA GLY A 200 -2.17 -12.33 -14.90
C GLY A 200 -2.53 -13.78 -14.53
N MET A 201 -2.18 -14.21 -13.33
CA MET A 201 -2.55 -15.54 -12.81
C MET A 201 -4.07 -15.67 -12.63
N ILE A 202 -4.72 -14.66 -12.05
CA ILE A 202 -6.18 -14.64 -11.89
C ILE A 202 -6.86 -14.68 -13.26
N GLN A 203 -6.39 -13.87 -14.21
CA GLN A 203 -6.92 -13.87 -15.59
C GLN A 203 -6.76 -15.23 -16.29
N ALA A 204 -5.62 -15.91 -16.10
CA ALA A 204 -5.40 -17.24 -16.66
C ALA A 204 -6.37 -18.29 -16.07
N VAL A 205 -6.60 -18.26 -14.76
CA VAL A 205 -7.57 -19.15 -14.09
C VAL A 205 -8.99 -18.88 -14.58
N LEU A 206 -9.42 -17.61 -14.61
CA LEU A 206 -10.75 -17.21 -15.08
C LEU A 206 -10.92 -17.54 -16.57
N GLY A 207 -9.90 -17.31 -17.38
CA GLY A 207 -9.87 -17.69 -18.80
C GLY A 207 -9.99 -19.19 -19.01
N GLY A 208 -9.31 -19.99 -18.17
CA GLY A 208 -9.42 -21.45 -18.19
C GLY A 208 -10.84 -21.93 -17.86
N ILE A 209 -11.46 -21.38 -16.81
CA ILE A 209 -12.86 -21.68 -16.45
C ILE A 209 -13.81 -21.29 -17.60
N GLY A 210 -13.60 -20.11 -18.18
CA GLY A 210 -14.37 -19.62 -19.33
C GLY A 210 -14.23 -20.53 -20.55
N ALA A 211 -13.02 -21.01 -20.84
CA ALA A 211 -12.77 -21.93 -21.95
C ALA A 211 -13.50 -23.27 -21.76
N VAL A 212 -13.46 -23.87 -20.57
CA VAL A 212 -14.20 -25.08 -20.25
C VAL A 212 -15.71 -24.86 -20.37
N SER A 213 -16.22 -23.75 -19.84
CA SER A 213 -17.65 -23.40 -19.95
C SER A 213 -18.10 -23.22 -21.39
N MET A 214 -17.26 -22.58 -22.23
CA MET A 214 -17.52 -22.44 -23.67
C MET A 214 -17.52 -23.78 -24.37
N LEU A 215 -16.64 -24.72 -24.02
CA LEU A 215 -16.60 -26.05 -24.58
C LEU A 215 -17.87 -26.86 -24.26
N VAL A 216 -18.33 -26.78 -23.00
CA VAL A 216 -19.58 -27.43 -22.58
C VAL A 216 -20.78 -26.81 -23.30
N ALA A 217 -20.83 -25.48 -23.44
CA ALA A 217 -21.88 -24.81 -24.21
C ALA A 217 -21.88 -25.24 -25.69
N ALA A 218 -20.70 -25.36 -26.32
CA ALA A 218 -20.57 -25.80 -27.69
C ALA A 218 -21.10 -27.25 -27.88
N LEU A 219 -20.81 -28.15 -26.94
CA LEU A 219 -21.36 -29.52 -26.95
C LEU A 219 -22.89 -29.53 -26.80
N GLY A 220 -23.43 -28.65 -25.91
CA GLY A 220 -24.86 -28.49 -25.74
C GLY A 220 -25.55 -27.99 -27.00
N ILE A 221 -25.02 -26.94 -27.64
CA ILE A 221 -25.55 -26.41 -28.91
C ILE A 221 -25.47 -27.49 -30.02
N SER A 222 -24.35 -28.19 -30.11
CA SER A 222 -24.19 -29.28 -31.12
C SER A 222 -25.24 -30.37 -30.95
N ASN A 223 -25.51 -30.81 -29.74
CA ASN A 223 -26.52 -31.83 -29.44
C ASN A 223 -27.93 -31.33 -29.80
N THR A 224 -28.25 -30.09 -29.46
CA THR A 224 -29.56 -29.48 -29.79
C THR A 224 -29.72 -29.33 -31.31
N MET A 225 -28.66 -28.94 -32.04
CA MET A 225 -28.69 -28.82 -33.50
C MET A 225 -28.85 -30.16 -34.19
N ILE A 226 -28.18 -31.22 -33.71
CA ILE A 226 -28.36 -32.58 -34.26
C ILE A 226 -29.83 -32.99 -34.12
N MET A 227 -30.45 -32.76 -32.95
CA MET A 227 -31.86 -33.09 -32.74
C MET A 227 -32.78 -32.29 -33.66
N SER A 228 -32.54 -30.98 -33.79
CA SER A 228 -33.29 -30.11 -34.73
C SER A 228 -33.21 -30.59 -36.17
N ILE A 229 -32.03 -31.06 -36.62
CA ILE A 229 -31.87 -31.62 -37.96
C ILE A 229 -32.71 -32.90 -38.12
N TYR A 230 -32.74 -33.77 -37.12
CA TYR A 230 -33.58 -34.98 -37.15
C TYR A 230 -35.06 -34.63 -37.23
N GLU A 231 -35.57 -33.70 -36.49
CA GLU A 231 -36.96 -33.27 -36.50
C GLU A 231 -37.38 -32.66 -37.86
N ARG A 232 -36.44 -31.91 -38.54
CA ARG A 232 -36.68 -31.26 -39.82
C ARG A 232 -36.24 -32.09 -41.04
N THR A 233 -35.98 -33.42 -40.88
CA THR A 233 -35.47 -34.29 -41.95
C THR A 233 -36.39 -34.27 -43.18
N LYS A 234 -37.72 -34.19 -43.02
CA LYS A 234 -38.69 -34.15 -44.11
C LYS A 234 -38.57 -32.82 -44.90
N GLU A 235 -38.39 -31.70 -44.23
CA GLU A 235 -38.19 -30.38 -44.86
C GLU A 235 -36.86 -30.33 -45.65
N ILE A 236 -35.81 -30.88 -45.07
CA ILE A 236 -34.49 -31.02 -45.69
C ILE A 236 -34.59 -31.91 -46.94
N GLY A 237 -35.37 -32.99 -46.87
CA GLY A 237 -35.64 -33.89 -48.00
C GLY A 237 -36.33 -33.15 -49.16
N ILE A 238 -37.34 -32.33 -48.87
CA ILE A 238 -38.05 -31.52 -49.86
C ILE A 238 -37.10 -30.51 -50.52
N MET A 239 -36.30 -29.79 -49.73
CA MET A 239 -35.31 -28.85 -50.25
C MET A 239 -34.32 -29.52 -51.21
N LYS A 240 -33.91 -30.74 -50.89
CA LYS A 240 -33.01 -31.53 -51.71
C LYS A 240 -33.65 -31.97 -53.04
N VAL A 241 -34.94 -32.34 -53.02
CA VAL A 241 -35.70 -32.71 -54.21
C VAL A 241 -35.89 -31.54 -55.17
N ILE A 242 -36.06 -30.32 -54.64
CA ILE A 242 -36.19 -29.06 -55.43
C ILE A 242 -34.81 -28.62 -55.98
N GLY A 243 -33.69 -29.26 -55.60
CA GLY A 243 -32.36 -29.00 -56.14
C GLY A 243 -31.43 -28.17 -55.21
N ALA A 244 -31.76 -27.96 -53.94
CA ALA A 244 -30.89 -27.30 -53.03
C ALA A 244 -29.61 -28.08 -52.76
N ASN A 245 -28.45 -27.36 -52.77
CA ASN A 245 -27.16 -27.98 -52.51
C ASN A 245 -27.02 -28.30 -51.02
N ILE A 246 -26.44 -29.47 -50.72
CA ILE A 246 -26.18 -29.85 -49.31
C ILE A 246 -25.34 -28.81 -48.55
N ARG A 247 -24.47 -28.09 -49.28
CA ARG A 247 -23.68 -27.02 -48.67
C ARG A 247 -24.56 -25.86 -48.17
N ASP A 248 -25.58 -25.48 -48.92
CA ASP A 248 -26.48 -24.40 -48.57
C ASP A 248 -27.34 -24.78 -47.35
N ILE A 249 -27.78 -26.02 -47.29
CA ILE A 249 -28.48 -26.53 -46.12
C ILE A 249 -27.60 -26.55 -44.88
N LYS A 250 -26.31 -26.96 -45.00
CA LYS A 250 -25.36 -26.86 -43.88
C LYS A 250 -25.13 -25.42 -43.41
N TYR A 251 -24.98 -24.47 -44.33
CA TYR A 251 -24.82 -23.05 -43.99
C TYR A 251 -26.04 -22.50 -43.26
N LEU A 252 -27.25 -22.91 -43.59
CA LEU A 252 -28.46 -22.52 -42.90
C LEU A 252 -28.39 -22.84 -41.40
N PHE A 253 -28.08 -24.10 -41.06
CA PHE A 253 -27.97 -24.55 -39.65
C PHE A 253 -26.75 -23.95 -38.94
N LEU A 254 -25.65 -23.72 -39.67
CA LEU A 254 -24.48 -23.06 -39.10
C LEU A 254 -24.79 -21.59 -38.78
N PHE A 255 -25.57 -20.93 -39.64
CA PHE A 255 -26.02 -19.54 -39.40
C PHE A 255 -26.97 -19.44 -38.19
N GLU A 256 -27.88 -20.40 -38.04
CA GLU A 256 -28.80 -20.51 -36.92
C GLU A 256 -28.00 -20.69 -35.60
N ALA A 257 -27.03 -21.58 -35.55
CA ALA A 257 -26.16 -21.78 -34.39
C ALA A 257 -25.30 -20.55 -34.09
N ALA A 258 -24.75 -19.88 -35.10
CA ALA A 258 -23.97 -18.68 -34.96
C ALA A 258 -24.81 -17.50 -34.39
N PHE A 259 -26.07 -17.40 -34.83
CA PHE A 259 -26.99 -16.37 -34.36
C PHE A 259 -27.38 -16.57 -32.89
N ILE A 260 -27.61 -17.82 -32.46
CA ILE A 260 -27.86 -18.17 -31.06
C ILE A 260 -26.63 -17.78 -30.20
N GLY A 261 -25.42 -18.15 -30.64
CA GLY A 261 -24.20 -17.83 -29.97
C GLY A 261 -23.96 -16.33 -29.88
N PHE A 262 -24.25 -15.58 -30.91
CA PHE A 262 -24.12 -14.12 -30.97
C PHE A 262 -25.07 -13.43 -29.98
N LEU A 263 -26.33 -13.82 -29.95
CA LEU A 263 -27.31 -13.30 -28.98
C LEU A 263 -26.92 -13.64 -27.54
N GLY A 264 -26.48 -14.87 -27.30
CA GLY A 264 -25.97 -15.29 -25.99
C GLY A 264 -24.75 -14.48 -25.54
N GLY A 265 -23.84 -14.18 -26.48
CA GLY A 265 -22.69 -13.33 -26.22
C GLY A 265 -23.05 -11.89 -25.85
N ILE A 266 -24.01 -11.28 -26.55
CA ILE A 266 -24.52 -9.93 -26.21
C ILE A 266 -25.15 -9.92 -24.82
N ILE A 267 -26.01 -10.87 -24.53
CA ILE A 267 -26.65 -10.98 -23.19
C ILE A 267 -25.58 -11.19 -22.11
N GLY A 268 -24.60 -12.03 -22.35
CA GLY A 268 -23.47 -12.26 -21.43
C GLY A 268 -22.67 -10.98 -21.15
N LEU A 269 -22.39 -10.19 -22.19
CA LEU A 269 -21.71 -8.88 -22.02
C LEU A 269 -22.53 -7.88 -21.21
N ILE A 270 -23.82 -7.77 -21.49
CA ILE A 270 -24.74 -6.86 -20.75
C ILE A 270 -24.78 -7.26 -19.27
N LEU A 271 -24.95 -8.55 -18.98
CA LEU A 271 -24.99 -9.05 -17.61
C LEU A 271 -23.64 -8.84 -16.89
N SER A 272 -22.52 -9.11 -17.57
CA SER A 272 -21.17 -8.93 -17.01
C SER A 272 -20.92 -7.45 -16.69
N TYR A 273 -21.28 -6.53 -17.59
CA TYR A 273 -21.13 -5.10 -17.37
C TYR A 273 -22.04 -4.59 -16.24
N GLY A 274 -23.28 -5.05 -16.21
CA GLY A 274 -24.23 -4.71 -15.15
C GLY A 274 -23.77 -5.17 -13.77
N LEU A 275 -23.27 -6.40 -13.67
CA LEU A 275 -22.72 -6.94 -12.42
C LEU A 275 -21.47 -6.15 -11.97
N SER A 276 -20.58 -5.86 -12.91
CA SER A 276 -19.38 -5.06 -12.63
C SER A 276 -19.73 -3.66 -12.13
N TYR A 277 -20.75 -3.04 -12.68
CA TYR A 277 -21.21 -1.73 -12.23
C TYR A 277 -21.75 -1.76 -10.79
N ILE A 278 -22.56 -2.77 -10.45
CA ILE A 278 -23.13 -2.93 -9.10
C ILE A 278 -22.04 -3.20 -8.06
N LEU A 279 -21.01 -3.99 -8.41
CA LEU A 279 -19.94 -4.33 -7.48
C LEU A 279 -18.91 -3.19 -7.28
N ASN A 280 -18.87 -2.23 -8.19
CA ASN A 280 -17.92 -1.11 -8.14
C ASN A 280 -18.54 0.18 -7.58
N THR A 281 -19.84 0.15 -7.20
CA THR A 281 -20.53 1.23 -6.50
C THR A 281 -20.56 0.94 -5.02
#